data_ff409793e5ffdf4b219bea6422657010
#
_entry.id   ff409793e5ffdf4b219bea6422657010
#
_cell.length_a   1.000
_cell.length_b   1.000
_cell.length_c   1.000
_cell.angle_alpha   90.00
_cell.angle_beta   90.00
_cell.angle_gamma   90.00
#
_symmetry.space_group_name_H-M   'P 1'
#
loop_
_entity.id
_entity.type
_entity.pdbx_description
1 polymer ?
#
loop_
_entity_poly.entity_id
_entity_poly.type
_entity_poly.pdbx_seq_one_letter_code
_entity_poly.pdbx_strand_id
1 'polypeptide(L)'
;MDNFTNIGKAVLIQALGIQKNYTTIVENTVEVVDYSNSMCSSCKYKQIINTFDKESEIYKSASTYCNNCPNRILTTQNVTKKVYHNEKNRYGYRPMLKSNALKLFLTLHFFHPDRFGIIKNVDTRIISKLLNCNIKTIWNNLDILSGYTYISYCKTDRHFINIILNDYESYYLPANKNGRGFLVLSNDLLNKLIKIDSLIMLRIYLRELINLDNSNLKGQASVDHKTIKNIRRI
;
A
#
# COMPACT_ATOMS: atom_id res chain seq x y z
N MET A 1 15.47 19.99 -23.41
CA MET A 1 14.60 18.92 -22.86
C MET A 1 15.26 18.49 -21.56
N ASP A 2 14.56 18.63 -20.47
CA ASP A 2 15.10 18.19 -19.20
C ASP A 2 15.33 16.69 -19.27
N ASN A 3 16.58 16.28 -19.09
CA ASN A 3 16.97 14.87 -19.19
C ASN A 3 16.55 14.06 -17.96
N PHE A 4 15.82 14.66 -17.02
CA PHE A 4 15.45 14.08 -15.73
C PHE A 4 14.02 14.39 -15.35
N THR A 5 13.41 13.49 -14.59
CA THR A 5 12.11 13.70 -13.96
C THR A 5 12.10 13.23 -12.52
N ASN A 6 11.18 13.78 -11.74
CA ASN A 6 10.97 13.45 -10.33
C ASN A 6 9.73 12.56 -10.16
N ILE A 7 9.90 11.43 -9.47
CA ILE A 7 8.79 10.53 -9.15
C ILE A 7 8.69 10.40 -7.63
N GLY A 8 7.52 10.70 -7.07
CA GLY A 8 7.30 10.61 -5.63
C GLY A 8 7.54 9.21 -5.08
N LYS A 9 8.45 9.07 -4.11
CA LYS A 9 8.79 7.78 -3.49
C LYS A 9 7.57 7.13 -2.84
N ALA A 10 6.69 7.89 -2.20
CA ALA A 10 5.49 7.37 -1.57
C ALA A 10 4.57 6.64 -2.57
N VAL A 11 4.30 7.29 -3.70
CA VAL A 11 3.45 6.74 -4.77
C VAL A 11 4.15 5.56 -5.46
N LEU A 12 5.46 5.66 -5.68
CA LEU A 12 6.24 4.58 -6.28
C LEU A 12 6.28 3.33 -5.39
N ILE A 13 6.43 3.47 -4.08
CA ILE A 13 6.37 2.37 -3.11
C ILE A 13 5.01 1.65 -3.18
N GLN A 14 3.91 2.39 -3.31
CA GLN A 14 2.57 1.80 -3.52
C GLN A 14 2.49 1.05 -4.86
N ALA A 15 2.95 1.68 -5.95
CA ALA A 15 2.95 1.08 -7.29
C ALA A 15 3.75 -0.23 -7.34
N LEU A 16 4.81 -0.34 -6.56
CA LEU A 16 5.64 -1.54 -6.42
C LEU A 16 5.03 -2.61 -5.49
N GLY A 17 4.00 -2.28 -4.71
CA GLY A 17 3.44 -3.16 -3.70
C GLY A 17 4.35 -3.34 -2.48
N ILE A 18 5.28 -2.41 -2.25
CA ILE A 18 6.19 -2.44 -1.11
C ILE A 18 5.50 -1.77 0.07
N GLN A 19 4.70 -2.51 0.80
CA GLN A 19 4.09 -2.01 2.03
C GLN A 19 4.87 -2.51 3.23
N LYS A 20 5.19 -1.63 4.15
CA LYS A 20 5.66 -2.02 5.48
C LYS A 20 4.44 -2.36 6.32
N ASN A 21 4.18 -3.66 6.48
CA ASN A 21 3.28 -4.13 7.52
C ASN A 21 4.09 -4.14 8.83
N TYR A 22 3.65 -3.39 9.82
CA TYR A 22 4.21 -3.49 11.15
C TYR A 22 3.10 -3.88 12.14
N THR A 23 3.49 -4.62 13.15
CA THR A 23 2.62 -4.99 14.25
C THR A 23 3.00 -4.18 15.47
N THR A 24 2.02 -3.51 16.06
CA THR A 24 2.15 -2.95 17.41
C THR A 24 1.46 -3.86 18.39
N ILE A 25 2.08 -4.06 19.55
CA ILE A 25 1.44 -4.72 20.68
C ILE A 25 0.76 -3.59 21.45
N VAL A 26 -0.56 -3.65 21.52
CA VAL A 26 -1.34 -2.71 22.32
C VAL A 26 -1.81 -3.46 23.55
N GLU A 27 -1.43 -2.98 24.73
CA GLU A 27 -1.94 -3.45 26.00
C GLU A 27 -3.25 -2.71 26.30
N ASN A 28 -4.35 -3.45 26.34
CA ASN A 28 -5.64 -2.94 26.72
C ASN A 28 -6.08 -3.61 28.02
N THR A 29 -6.56 -2.83 28.94
CA THR A 29 -7.23 -3.33 30.12
C THR A 29 -8.69 -3.60 29.78
N VAL A 30 -9.11 -4.85 29.89
CA VAL A 30 -10.50 -5.28 29.60
C VAL A 30 -11.10 -5.78 30.90
N GLU A 31 -12.33 -5.36 31.19
CA GLU A 31 -13.11 -5.93 32.27
C GLU A 31 -13.65 -7.30 31.84
N VAL A 32 -13.33 -8.31 32.62
CA VAL A 32 -13.81 -9.69 32.42
C VAL A 32 -14.53 -10.17 33.67
N VAL A 33 -15.47 -11.09 33.47
CA VAL A 33 -16.18 -11.67 34.61
C VAL A 33 -15.24 -12.57 35.40
N ASP A 34 -15.11 -12.31 36.67
CA ASP A 34 -14.35 -13.16 37.61
C ASP A 34 -15.18 -14.40 37.97
N TYR A 35 -14.83 -15.53 37.37
CA TYR A 35 -15.48 -16.82 37.62
C TYR A 35 -14.93 -17.55 38.87
N SER A 36 -13.96 -17.00 39.58
CA SER A 36 -13.44 -17.58 40.83
C SER A 36 -14.37 -17.34 42.00
N ASN A 37 -15.36 -16.45 41.84
CA ASN A 37 -16.37 -16.18 42.84
C ASN A 37 -17.11 -17.47 43.26
N SER A 38 -17.31 -17.65 44.56
CA SER A 38 -18.02 -18.80 45.17
C SER A 38 -19.44 -19.00 44.60
N MET A 39 -20.13 -17.90 44.26
CA MET A 39 -21.48 -17.98 43.66
C MET A 39 -21.46 -18.52 42.21
N CYS A 40 -20.33 -18.44 41.54
CA CYS A 40 -20.17 -18.98 40.18
C CYS A 40 -19.82 -20.50 40.23
N SER A 41 -19.32 -21.03 41.33
CA SER A 41 -18.84 -22.43 41.45
C SER A 41 -19.96 -23.46 41.18
N SER A 42 -21.18 -23.18 41.62
CA SER A 42 -22.39 -24.03 41.41
C SER A 42 -23.30 -23.55 40.29
N CYS A 43 -22.93 -22.51 39.53
CA CYS A 43 -23.78 -21.92 38.51
C CYS A 43 -23.83 -22.77 37.24
N LYS A 44 -25.04 -23.14 36.80
CA LYS A 44 -25.26 -23.92 35.57
C LYS A 44 -24.69 -23.27 34.31
N TYR A 45 -24.73 -21.95 34.21
CA TYR A 45 -24.21 -21.23 33.05
C TYR A 45 -22.68 -21.30 32.98
N LYS A 46 -21.99 -21.26 34.13
CA LYS A 46 -20.54 -21.46 34.18
C LYS A 46 -20.15 -22.87 33.74
N GLN A 47 -20.93 -23.89 34.16
CA GLN A 47 -20.69 -25.26 33.71
C GLN A 47 -20.82 -25.39 32.19
N ILE A 48 -21.82 -24.75 31.59
CA ILE A 48 -21.99 -24.70 30.14
C ILE A 48 -20.82 -24.03 29.48
N ILE A 49 -20.34 -22.87 29.97
CA ILE A 49 -19.20 -22.16 29.42
C ILE A 49 -17.91 -23.01 29.47
N ASN A 50 -17.74 -23.82 30.48
CA ASN A 50 -16.57 -24.71 30.62
C ASN A 50 -16.65 -25.97 29.76
N THR A 51 -17.84 -26.37 29.36
CA THR A 51 -18.09 -27.67 28.67
C THR A 51 -18.24 -27.53 27.17
N PHE A 52 -18.82 -26.42 26.68
CA PHE A 52 -19.14 -26.21 25.29
C PHE A 52 -18.15 -25.32 24.56
N ASP A 53 -18.01 -25.57 23.25
CA ASP A 53 -17.15 -24.78 22.39
C ASP A 53 -17.66 -23.34 22.24
N LYS A 54 -16.75 -22.38 22.18
CA LYS A 54 -17.06 -20.94 22.09
C LYS A 54 -17.95 -20.56 20.91
N GLU A 55 -17.94 -21.36 19.87
CA GLU A 55 -18.73 -21.12 18.64
C GLU A 55 -20.16 -21.65 18.75
N SER A 56 -20.47 -22.49 19.74
CA SER A 56 -21.81 -23.06 19.92
C SER A 56 -22.84 -22.03 20.38
N GLU A 57 -24.08 -22.15 19.91
CA GLU A 57 -25.19 -21.28 20.33
C GLU A 57 -25.47 -21.36 21.83
N ILE A 58 -25.25 -22.55 22.42
CA ILE A 58 -25.44 -22.82 23.86
C ILE A 58 -24.39 -22.00 24.66
N TYR A 59 -23.12 -21.99 24.21
CA TYR A 59 -22.07 -21.18 24.84
C TYR A 59 -22.38 -19.68 24.72
N LYS A 60 -22.77 -19.20 23.56
CA LYS A 60 -23.08 -17.77 23.32
C LYS A 60 -24.24 -17.32 24.23
N SER A 61 -25.29 -18.16 24.33
CA SER A 61 -26.41 -17.88 25.22
C SER A 61 -25.99 -17.83 26.68
N ALA A 62 -25.23 -18.82 27.14
CA ALA A 62 -24.71 -18.85 28.52
C ALA A 62 -23.77 -17.66 28.82
N SER A 63 -22.91 -17.28 27.87
CA SER A 63 -22.02 -16.12 27.98
C SER A 63 -22.82 -14.82 28.12
N THR A 64 -23.89 -14.68 27.36
CA THR A 64 -24.79 -13.51 27.44
C THR A 64 -25.45 -13.41 28.84
N TYR A 65 -25.89 -14.51 29.40
CA TYR A 65 -26.42 -14.54 30.76
C TYR A 65 -25.37 -14.20 31.81
N CYS A 66 -24.14 -14.69 31.69
CA CYS A 66 -23.08 -14.37 32.61
C CYS A 66 -22.67 -12.87 32.55
N ASN A 67 -22.65 -12.32 31.36
CA ASN A 67 -22.34 -10.89 31.15
C ASN A 67 -23.40 -9.96 31.75
N ASN A 68 -24.65 -10.42 31.85
CA ASN A 68 -25.77 -9.64 32.40
C ASN A 68 -26.16 -10.10 33.83
N CYS A 69 -25.37 -10.98 34.44
CA CYS A 69 -25.67 -11.50 35.78
C CYS A 69 -25.56 -10.37 36.82
N PRO A 70 -26.58 -10.18 37.69
CA PRO A 70 -26.53 -9.14 38.73
C PRO A 70 -25.48 -9.42 39.81
N ASN A 71 -25.08 -10.66 39.97
CA ASN A 71 -24.05 -11.07 40.96
C ASN A 71 -22.64 -11.22 40.32
N ARG A 72 -22.46 -10.72 39.10
CA ARG A 72 -21.15 -10.76 38.48
C ARG A 72 -20.15 -9.87 39.19
N ILE A 73 -18.98 -10.41 39.45
CA ILE A 73 -17.81 -9.61 39.83
C ILE A 73 -16.96 -9.39 38.60
N LEU A 74 -16.58 -8.16 38.36
CA LEU A 74 -15.68 -7.82 37.23
C LEU A 74 -14.27 -7.68 37.80
N THR A 75 -13.32 -8.27 37.12
CA THR A 75 -11.90 -8.07 37.33
C THR A 75 -11.27 -7.50 36.10
N THR A 76 -10.23 -6.71 36.28
CA THR A 76 -9.47 -6.11 35.17
C THR A 76 -8.38 -7.06 34.74
N GLN A 77 -8.38 -7.42 33.45
CA GLN A 77 -7.34 -8.25 32.87
C GLN A 77 -6.62 -7.48 31.76
N ASN A 78 -5.28 -7.47 31.83
CA ASN A 78 -4.47 -6.90 30.77
C ASN A 78 -4.42 -7.88 29.58
N VAL A 79 -5.00 -7.48 28.48
CA VAL A 79 -5.00 -8.25 27.24
C VAL A 79 -4.09 -7.58 26.23
N THR A 80 -3.06 -8.32 25.83
CA THR A 80 -2.17 -7.87 24.74
C THR A 80 -2.78 -8.23 23.39
N LYS A 81 -3.09 -7.22 22.59
CA LYS A 81 -3.60 -7.39 21.23
C LYS A 81 -2.54 -7.00 20.23
N LYS A 82 -2.20 -7.92 19.31
CA LYS A 82 -1.40 -7.56 18.14
C LYS A 82 -2.29 -6.82 17.16
N VAL A 83 -2.04 -5.54 16.95
CA VAL A 83 -2.71 -4.73 15.92
C VAL A 83 -1.81 -4.70 14.70
N TYR A 84 -2.32 -5.23 13.58
CA TYR A 84 -1.65 -5.16 12.30
C TYR A 84 -1.96 -3.80 11.68
N HIS A 85 -0.95 -2.97 11.56
CA HIS A 85 -1.04 -1.73 10.83
C HIS A 85 -0.55 -1.98 9.41
N ASN A 86 -1.47 -1.94 8.48
CA ASN A 86 -1.07 -1.62 7.12
C ASN A 86 -0.75 -0.13 7.15
N GLU A 87 0.44 0.25 6.69
CA GLU A 87 0.77 1.65 6.48
C GLU A 87 -0.19 2.19 5.40
N LYS A 88 -1.43 2.46 5.82
CA LYS A 88 -2.37 3.23 5.02
C LYS A 88 -1.76 4.62 4.95
N ASN A 89 -1.15 4.93 3.82
CA ASN A 89 -0.74 6.30 3.57
C ASN A 89 -1.96 7.21 3.74
N ARG A 90 -1.76 8.45 4.14
CA ARG A 90 -2.79 9.52 4.16
C ARG A 90 -3.58 9.61 2.84
N TYR A 91 -3.03 9.11 1.75
CA TYR A 91 -3.58 9.14 0.39
C TYR A 91 -4.36 7.88 0.02
N GLY A 92 -4.68 7.01 1.00
CA GLY A 92 -5.41 5.77 0.76
C GLY A 92 -4.53 4.62 0.26
N TYR A 93 -5.12 3.43 0.18
CA TYR A 93 -4.50 2.24 -0.36
C TYR A 93 -4.66 2.24 -1.87
N ARG A 94 -3.53 2.16 -2.58
CA ARG A 94 -3.53 1.94 -4.02
C ARG A 94 -3.04 0.53 -4.34
N PRO A 95 -3.75 -0.21 -5.19
CA PRO A 95 -3.29 -1.52 -5.63
C PRO A 95 -1.96 -1.41 -6.36
N MET A 96 -1.11 -2.44 -6.22
CA MET A 96 0.15 -2.50 -6.95
C MET A 96 -0.07 -2.60 -8.45
N LEU A 97 0.86 -2.06 -9.22
CA LEU A 97 0.79 -2.03 -10.68
C LEU A 97 1.45 -3.26 -11.31
N LYS A 98 0.83 -3.79 -12.36
CA LYS A 98 1.43 -4.80 -13.25
C LYS A 98 2.45 -4.14 -14.18
N SER A 99 3.28 -4.97 -14.88
CA SER A 99 4.41 -4.49 -15.67
C SER A 99 4.08 -3.33 -16.60
N ASN A 100 3.10 -3.48 -17.49
CA ASN A 100 2.77 -2.43 -18.47
C ASN A 100 2.18 -1.17 -17.82
N ALA A 101 1.36 -1.32 -16.78
CA ALA A 101 0.83 -0.19 -16.03
C ALA A 101 1.94 0.56 -15.28
N LEU A 102 2.90 -0.18 -14.67
CA LEU A 102 4.05 0.41 -13.99
C LEU A 102 4.95 1.16 -14.98
N LYS A 103 5.29 0.53 -16.12
CA LYS A 103 6.08 1.18 -17.17
C LYS A 103 5.38 2.43 -17.72
N LEU A 104 4.07 2.36 -17.96
CA LEU A 104 3.28 3.51 -18.38
C LEU A 104 3.32 4.63 -17.33
N PHE A 105 3.08 4.31 -16.05
CA PHE A 105 3.13 5.27 -14.97
C PHE A 105 4.48 6.00 -14.90
N LEU A 106 5.59 5.27 -14.99
CA LEU A 106 6.93 5.85 -15.05
C LEU A 106 7.09 6.78 -16.26
N THR A 107 6.66 6.32 -17.44
CA THR A 107 6.77 7.08 -18.70
C THR A 107 5.99 8.39 -18.67
N LEU A 108 4.82 8.43 -18.04
CA LEU A 108 4.01 9.63 -17.95
C LEU A 108 4.75 10.79 -17.25
N HIS A 109 5.60 10.51 -16.29
CA HIS A 109 6.38 11.54 -15.60
C HIS A 109 7.37 12.28 -16.51
N PHE A 110 7.74 11.71 -17.66
CA PHE A 110 8.64 12.35 -18.64
C PHE A 110 7.94 13.27 -19.64
N PHE A 111 6.61 13.39 -19.55
CA PHE A 111 5.84 14.34 -20.37
C PHE A 111 5.71 15.73 -19.72
N HIS A 112 6.67 16.11 -18.87
CA HIS A 112 6.75 17.44 -18.28
C HIS A 112 5.47 17.88 -17.56
N PRO A 113 5.08 17.21 -16.47
CA PRO A 113 3.95 17.66 -15.66
C PRO A 113 4.22 19.07 -15.14
N ASP A 114 3.19 19.91 -15.11
CA ASP A 114 3.28 21.22 -14.47
C ASP A 114 3.35 21.06 -12.93
N ARG A 115 3.39 22.20 -12.21
CA ARG A 115 3.48 22.22 -10.75
C ARG A 115 2.32 21.47 -10.06
N PHE A 116 1.20 21.26 -10.73
CA PHE A 116 0.04 20.53 -10.23
C PHE A 116 -0.02 19.08 -10.73
N GLY A 117 0.99 18.63 -11.47
CA GLY A 117 1.02 17.30 -12.05
C GLY A 117 0.19 17.14 -13.33
N ILE A 118 -0.19 18.25 -13.97
CA ILE A 118 -1.00 18.23 -15.18
C ILE A 118 -0.10 18.10 -16.41
N ILE A 119 -0.41 17.16 -17.27
CA ILE A 119 0.23 16.92 -18.56
C ILE A 119 -0.81 17.09 -19.65
N LYS A 120 -0.58 18.01 -20.59
CA LYS A 120 -1.55 18.35 -21.65
C LYS A 120 -1.15 17.75 -22.98
N ASN A 121 -2.14 17.41 -23.78
CA ASN A 121 -1.98 17.00 -25.18
C ASN A 121 -0.99 15.83 -25.39
N VAL A 122 -1.07 14.82 -24.53
CA VAL A 122 -0.23 13.62 -24.67
C VAL A 122 -0.74 12.75 -25.79
N ASP A 123 0.11 12.47 -26.78
CA ASP A 123 -0.21 11.55 -27.87
C ASP A 123 0.01 10.09 -27.45
N THR A 124 -1.06 9.31 -27.39
CA THR A 124 -1.03 7.88 -27.01
C THR A 124 -0.22 7.04 -28.00
N ARG A 125 -0.05 7.49 -29.26
CA ARG A 125 0.79 6.80 -30.24
C ARG A 125 2.27 6.90 -29.90
N ILE A 126 2.71 8.04 -29.33
CA ILE A 126 4.08 8.21 -28.87
C ILE A 126 4.34 7.25 -27.70
N ILE A 127 3.43 7.17 -26.72
CA ILE A 127 3.54 6.24 -25.61
C ILE A 127 3.59 4.79 -26.11
N SER A 128 2.71 4.43 -27.06
CA SER A 128 2.65 3.10 -27.66
C SER A 128 4.00 2.70 -28.29
N LYS A 129 4.65 3.62 -29.02
CA LYS A 129 5.97 3.40 -29.60
C LYS A 129 7.05 3.27 -28.52
N LEU A 130 7.05 4.12 -27.50
CA LEU A 130 8.03 4.10 -26.40
C LEU A 130 7.96 2.77 -25.62
N LEU A 131 6.76 2.29 -25.35
CA LEU A 131 6.54 1.06 -24.58
C LEU A 131 6.50 -0.21 -25.45
N ASN A 132 6.68 -0.07 -26.76
CA ASN A 132 6.57 -1.15 -27.75
C ASN A 132 5.34 -2.02 -27.53
N CYS A 133 4.17 -1.39 -27.42
CA CYS A 133 2.92 -2.10 -27.19
C CYS A 133 1.77 -1.49 -28.01
N ASN A 134 0.68 -2.24 -28.15
CA ASN A 134 -0.50 -1.78 -28.90
C ASN A 134 -1.19 -0.61 -28.19
N ILE A 135 -1.77 0.32 -28.99
CA ILE A 135 -2.55 1.45 -28.47
C ILE A 135 -3.70 0.97 -27.55
N LYS A 136 -4.36 -0.15 -27.87
CA LYS A 136 -5.37 -0.75 -27.00
C LYS A 136 -4.82 -1.09 -25.61
N THR A 137 -3.58 -1.58 -25.56
CA THR A 137 -2.89 -1.85 -24.30
C THR A 137 -2.64 -0.56 -23.51
N ILE A 138 -2.31 0.56 -24.21
CA ILE A 138 -2.17 1.86 -23.53
C ILE A 138 -3.50 2.28 -22.89
N TRP A 139 -4.61 2.22 -23.64
CA TRP A 139 -5.92 2.57 -23.10
C TRP A 139 -6.32 1.74 -21.89
N ASN A 140 -6.16 0.42 -21.99
CA ASN A 140 -6.46 -0.48 -20.86
C ASN A 140 -5.61 -0.15 -19.61
N ASN A 141 -4.34 0.22 -19.80
CA ASN A 141 -3.48 0.57 -18.67
C ASN A 141 -3.76 1.99 -18.12
N LEU A 142 -4.20 2.93 -18.95
CA LEU A 142 -4.72 4.22 -18.48
C LEU A 142 -5.97 4.03 -17.61
N ASP A 143 -6.90 3.15 -18.04
CA ASP A 143 -8.09 2.81 -17.24
C ASP A 143 -7.70 2.17 -15.89
N ILE A 144 -6.72 1.26 -15.89
CA ILE A 144 -6.19 0.65 -14.66
C ILE A 144 -5.56 1.72 -13.75
N LEU A 145 -4.71 2.60 -14.28
CA LEU A 145 -4.07 3.66 -13.50
C LEU A 145 -5.10 4.63 -12.91
N SER A 146 -6.15 4.96 -13.69
CA SER A 146 -7.24 5.83 -13.24
C SER A 146 -8.10 5.13 -12.19
N GLY A 147 -8.51 3.88 -12.42
CA GLY A 147 -9.29 3.09 -11.47
C GLY A 147 -8.55 2.86 -10.14
N TYR A 148 -7.22 2.79 -10.18
CA TYR A 148 -6.36 2.70 -8.99
C TYR A 148 -5.94 4.05 -8.41
N THR A 149 -6.51 5.14 -8.92
CA THR A 149 -6.26 6.52 -8.45
C THR A 149 -4.82 7.02 -8.56
N TYR A 150 -3.99 6.40 -9.42
CA TYR A 150 -2.64 6.91 -9.72
C TYR A 150 -2.68 8.15 -10.59
N ILE A 151 -3.62 8.20 -11.52
CA ILE A 151 -3.84 9.31 -12.43
C ILE A 151 -5.33 9.58 -12.56
N SER A 152 -5.64 10.77 -13.07
CA SER A 152 -6.93 11.08 -13.71
C SER A 152 -6.65 11.51 -15.13
N TYR A 153 -7.49 11.11 -16.09
CA TYR A 153 -7.29 11.52 -17.46
C TYR A 153 -8.60 11.82 -18.18
N CYS A 154 -8.52 12.67 -19.18
CA CYS A 154 -9.63 12.92 -20.09
C CYS A 154 -9.14 12.88 -21.54
N LYS A 155 -10.00 12.36 -22.44
CA LYS A 155 -9.74 12.36 -23.87
C LYS A 155 -10.04 13.75 -24.42
N THR A 156 -9.10 14.32 -25.16
CA THR A 156 -9.30 15.58 -25.90
C THR A 156 -9.60 15.31 -27.37
N ASP A 157 -9.04 14.22 -27.92
CA ASP A 157 -9.25 13.77 -29.29
C ASP A 157 -9.00 12.25 -29.39
N ARG A 158 -9.14 11.67 -30.56
CA ARG A 158 -8.96 10.21 -30.80
C ARG A 158 -7.65 9.64 -30.25
N HIS A 159 -6.57 10.42 -30.27
CA HIS A 159 -5.25 9.98 -29.86
C HIS A 159 -4.63 10.88 -28.79
N PHE A 160 -5.26 11.98 -28.43
CA PHE A 160 -4.73 12.93 -27.46
C PHE A 160 -5.50 12.87 -26.15
N ILE A 161 -4.74 12.99 -25.06
CA ILE A 161 -5.29 12.97 -23.70
C ILE A 161 -4.63 14.04 -22.85
N ASN A 162 -5.38 14.55 -21.89
CA ASN A 162 -4.83 15.31 -20.77
C ASN A 162 -4.80 14.39 -19.55
N ILE A 163 -3.74 14.45 -18.77
CA ILE A 163 -3.48 13.60 -17.62
C ILE A 163 -3.19 14.47 -16.42
N ILE A 164 -3.66 14.05 -15.25
CA ILE A 164 -3.29 14.58 -13.95
C ILE A 164 -2.63 13.44 -13.18
N LEU A 165 -1.39 13.64 -12.76
CA LEU A 165 -0.73 12.74 -11.80
C LEU A 165 -1.28 13.03 -10.42
N ASN A 166 -2.04 12.09 -9.85
CA ASN A 166 -2.68 12.30 -8.56
C ASN A 166 -1.63 12.39 -7.44
N ASP A 167 -1.86 13.27 -6.47
CA ASP A 167 -0.96 13.56 -5.35
C ASP A 167 0.45 14.05 -5.74
N TYR A 168 0.60 14.61 -6.93
CA TYR A 168 1.90 15.13 -7.42
C TYR A 168 2.52 16.15 -6.49
N GLU A 169 1.71 17.00 -5.86
CA GLU A 169 2.19 17.97 -4.87
C GLU A 169 2.85 17.30 -3.66
N SER A 170 2.44 16.08 -3.32
CA SER A 170 3.00 15.32 -2.21
C SER A 170 4.47 14.93 -2.40
N TYR A 171 4.95 14.92 -3.65
CA TYR A 171 6.34 14.58 -3.98
C TYR A 171 7.33 15.56 -3.36
N TYR A 172 6.90 16.80 -3.19
CA TYR A 172 7.72 17.91 -2.71
C TYR A 172 7.48 18.26 -1.23
N LEU A 173 6.61 17.51 -0.55
CA LEU A 173 6.38 17.73 0.87
C LEU A 173 7.61 17.31 1.69
N PRO A 174 8.00 18.11 2.68
CA PRO A 174 9.09 17.75 3.59
C PRO A 174 8.68 16.61 4.54
N ALA A 175 9.67 15.91 5.11
CA ALA A 175 9.44 14.74 5.97
C ALA A 175 8.55 15.04 7.20
N ASN A 176 8.64 16.25 7.78
CA ASN A 176 7.79 16.69 8.91
C ASN A 176 6.31 16.86 8.51
N LYS A 177 5.99 16.94 7.21
CA LYS A 177 4.64 16.93 6.65
C LYS A 177 4.28 15.58 6.02
N ASN A 178 4.94 14.50 6.43
CA ASN A 178 4.83 13.14 5.90
C ASN A 178 5.22 12.99 4.42
N GLY A 179 6.02 13.90 3.89
CA GLY A 179 6.66 13.73 2.60
C GLY A 179 7.74 12.65 2.67
N ARG A 180 7.86 11.86 1.62
CA ARG A 180 8.93 10.86 1.47
C ARG A 180 9.99 11.28 0.44
N GLY A 181 9.83 12.48 -0.12
CA GLY A 181 10.65 12.96 -1.20
C GLY A 181 10.36 12.27 -2.53
N PHE A 182 11.22 12.48 -3.48
CA PHE A 182 11.12 11.94 -4.83
C PHE A 182 12.40 11.23 -5.24
N LEU A 183 12.27 10.35 -6.22
CA LEU A 183 13.38 9.71 -6.93
C LEU A 183 13.61 10.44 -8.24
N VAL A 184 14.85 10.81 -8.52
CA VAL A 184 15.24 11.44 -9.79
C VAL A 184 15.59 10.35 -10.79
N LEU A 185 14.89 10.31 -11.92
CA LEU A 185 15.16 9.39 -13.02
C LEU A 185 15.61 10.15 -14.26
N SER A 186 16.66 9.64 -14.92
CA SER A 186 17.07 10.14 -16.24
C SER A 186 16.35 9.41 -17.37
N ASN A 187 16.29 10.02 -18.55
CA ASN A 187 15.76 9.39 -19.76
C ASN A 187 16.49 8.08 -20.10
N ASP A 188 17.81 8.02 -19.91
CA ASP A 188 18.60 6.80 -20.14
C ASP A 188 18.21 5.69 -19.18
N LEU A 189 18.00 6.03 -17.92
CA LEU A 189 17.53 5.07 -16.92
C LEU A 189 16.12 4.58 -17.22
N LEU A 190 15.19 5.47 -17.61
CA LEU A 190 13.86 5.07 -18.04
C LEU A 190 13.91 4.09 -19.22
N ASN A 191 14.72 4.37 -20.24
CA ASN A 191 14.88 3.49 -21.39
C ASN A 191 15.39 2.10 -20.99
N LYS A 192 16.25 2.02 -19.98
CA LYS A 192 16.70 0.73 -19.43
C LYS A 192 15.56 0.03 -18.68
N LEU A 193 14.81 0.76 -17.85
CA LEU A 193 13.69 0.22 -17.07
C LEU A 193 12.57 -0.32 -17.96
N ILE A 194 12.22 0.38 -19.04
CA ILE A 194 11.17 -0.03 -19.99
C ILE A 194 11.55 -1.36 -20.69
N LYS A 195 12.83 -1.60 -20.95
CA LYS A 195 13.33 -2.82 -21.60
C LYS A 195 13.35 -4.04 -20.67
N ILE A 196 13.15 -3.88 -19.37
CA ILE A 196 13.09 -5.01 -18.43
C ILE A 196 11.75 -5.74 -18.62
N ASP A 197 11.78 -6.99 -19.10
CA ASP A 197 10.56 -7.78 -19.33
C ASP A 197 9.97 -8.34 -18.05
N SER A 198 10.83 -8.75 -17.12
CA SER A 198 10.39 -9.31 -15.85
C SER A 198 9.89 -8.23 -14.89
N LEU A 199 8.61 -8.32 -14.48
CA LEU A 199 8.04 -7.43 -13.47
C LEU A 199 8.80 -7.52 -12.13
N ILE A 200 9.26 -8.71 -11.76
CA ILE A 200 10.00 -8.92 -10.52
C ILE A 200 11.33 -8.15 -10.58
N MET A 201 12.07 -8.28 -11.68
CA MET A 201 13.33 -7.57 -11.87
C MET A 201 13.14 -6.05 -11.89
N LEU A 202 12.10 -5.56 -12.57
CA LEU A 202 11.75 -4.14 -12.59
C LEU A 202 11.46 -3.60 -11.18
N ARG A 203 10.72 -4.35 -10.36
CA ARG A 203 10.42 -3.98 -8.97
C ARG A 203 11.66 -3.99 -8.09
N ILE A 204 12.50 -5.01 -8.21
CA ILE A 204 13.76 -5.09 -7.46
C ILE A 204 14.62 -3.88 -7.79
N TYR A 205 14.80 -3.57 -9.08
CA TYR A 205 15.63 -2.47 -9.53
C TYR A 205 15.15 -1.10 -9.01
N LEU A 206 13.85 -0.83 -9.16
CA LEU A 206 13.24 0.41 -8.64
C LEU A 206 13.36 0.52 -7.11
N ARG A 207 13.22 -0.61 -6.40
CA ARG A 207 13.40 -0.63 -4.95
C ARG A 207 14.83 -0.35 -4.55
N GLU A 208 15.80 -0.89 -5.26
CA GLU A 208 17.22 -0.58 -5.03
C GLU A 208 17.51 0.90 -5.24
N LEU A 209 16.98 1.50 -6.30
CA LEU A 209 17.12 2.93 -6.53
C LEU A 209 16.54 3.76 -5.37
N ILE A 210 15.36 3.39 -4.84
CA ILE A 210 14.78 4.06 -3.67
C ILE A 210 15.68 3.89 -2.44
N ASN A 211 16.23 2.71 -2.21
CA ASN A 211 17.10 2.43 -1.08
C ASN A 211 18.42 3.20 -1.18
N LEU A 212 19.03 3.25 -2.36
CA LEU A 212 20.24 4.04 -2.63
C LEU A 212 20.02 5.52 -2.33
N ASP A 213 18.90 6.07 -2.81
CA ASP A 213 18.58 7.47 -2.61
C ASP A 213 18.26 7.79 -1.13
N ASN A 214 17.70 6.82 -0.38
CA ASN A 214 17.40 6.99 1.05
C ASN A 214 18.63 6.80 1.96
N SER A 215 19.66 6.05 1.53
CA SER A 215 20.76 5.63 2.41
C SER A 215 21.83 6.70 2.62
N ASN A 216 21.82 7.78 1.86
CA ASN A 216 22.91 8.78 1.82
C ASN A 216 24.32 8.16 1.67
N LEU A 217 24.41 6.84 1.44
CA LEU A 217 25.65 6.11 1.26
C LEU A 217 26.00 6.12 -0.22
N LYS A 218 27.00 6.89 -0.57
CA LYS A 218 27.54 6.91 -1.93
C LYS A 218 27.90 5.48 -2.39
N GLY A 219 26.99 4.82 -3.09
CA GLY A 219 27.31 3.67 -3.92
C GLY A 219 27.15 2.28 -3.33
N GLN A 220 26.66 2.08 -2.11
CA GLN A 220 26.40 0.74 -1.57
C GLN A 220 25.00 0.61 -1.00
N ALA A 221 24.07 0.04 -1.78
CA ALA A 221 22.81 -0.48 -1.25
C ALA A 221 22.85 -2.01 -1.31
N SER A 222 22.75 -2.66 -0.16
CA SER A 222 22.51 -4.08 -0.10
C SER A 222 21.01 -4.36 -0.08
N VAL A 223 20.52 -5.18 -0.99
CA VAL A 223 19.15 -5.69 -0.94
C VAL A 223 19.11 -6.87 0.04
N ASP A 224 18.42 -6.68 1.14
CA ASP A 224 18.25 -7.73 2.14
C ASP A 224 17.45 -8.92 1.55
N HIS A 225 17.85 -10.13 1.88
CA HIS A 225 17.20 -11.39 1.48
C HIS A 225 15.70 -11.46 1.88
N LYS A 226 15.32 -10.84 3.00
CA LYS A 226 13.90 -10.70 3.42
C LYS A 226 13.09 -9.89 2.42
N THR A 227 13.72 -8.89 1.84
CA THR A 227 13.15 -8.00 0.84
C THR A 227 12.83 -8.75 -0.45
N ILE A 228 13.75 -9.62 -0.90
CA ILE A 228 13.56 -10.46 -2.09
C ILE A 228 12.45 -11.51 -1.86
N LYS A 229 12.38 -12.11 -0.68
CA LYS A 229 11.32 -13.07 -0.33
C LYS A 229 9.92 -12.44 -0.32
N ASN A 230 9.80 -11.21 0.15
CA ASN A 230 8.51 -10.50 0.17
C ASN A 230 8.03 -10.12 -1.23
N ILE A 231 8.95 -9.91 -2.19
CA ILE A 231 8.62 -9.66 -3.59
C ILE A 231 8.16 -10.95 -4.30
N ARG A 232 8.65 -12.12 -3.91
CA ARG A 232 8.29 -13.43 -4.49
C ARG A 232 6.94 -13.97 -4.00
N ARG A 233 6.39 -13.46 -2.89
CA ARG A 233 5.11 -13.91 -2.31
C ARG A 233 3.89 -13.14 -2.82
N ILE A 234 4.09 -12.28 -3.80
CA ILE A 234 3.05 -11.53 -4.52
C ILE A 234 3.05 -12.01 -5.98
#